data_035e7217290feff533988b8e63af1aad
#
_entry.id   035e7217290feff533988b8e63af1aad
#
_cell.length_a   1.000
_cell.length_b   1.000
_cell.length_c   1.000
_cell.angle_alpha   90.00
_cell.angle_beta   90.00
_cell.angle_gamma   90.00
#
_symmetry.space_group_name_H-M   'P 1'
#
loop_
_entity.id
_entity.type
_entity.pdbx_description
1 polymer ?
#
loop_
_entity_poly.entity_id
_entity_poly.type
_entity_poly.pdbx_seq_one_letter_code
_entity_poly.pdbx_strand_id
1 'polypeptide(L)'
;MGKMVLYMRIAAFAALLAGSALLQAQTAPKPLRIPIEQYKLDNGLRIVMSVDHSAPTYGISITYNVGSHNEHAGRTGFAHLFEHMMFEGSENVGKGEHMILVENNGGNMNGTTTEDRTNYFESFASNQLDLGLFLEADRMRSLAVNQANLDNQRNAVQEERRLSLDNQPYGETSEVLQGLVYDNFANKHSVIGSMADLNAATIKDVQDFFRVYYAPNNAVLTLVGDFEPADALAKIRKYFGSIPSQPTPPAPDLAEPQQTAERRKTIEDPFAQVPRLDIAFKIPPGNTPDEYALDVLSSALGEGQSSRLYQSLVKDKELAVNVFCYVEEHKGPSTFNVTVLVRPGADTSKALKEVEQAVYAELEKVKSAPLADWELQKVRMMERHQTAQELQSTLYRAYIIGEMAVIYGDPNLINTRFDKIQNVGKEDIQRAAKIYLSEDHRTVLATLPKPKPETAKAAN
;
A
#
# COMPACT_ATOMS: atom_id res chain seq x y z
N MET A 1 56.61 -27.77 -40.04
CA MET A 1 56.02 -26.49 -39.56
C MET A 1 54.49 -26.46 -39.51
N GLY A 2 53.77 -27.03 -40.46
CA GLY A 2 52.27 -26.94 -40.49
C GLY A 2 51.51 -27.62 -39.35
N LYS A 3 51.97 -28.77 -38.82
CA LYS A 3 51.29 -29.49 -37.72
C LYS A 3 51.42 -28.80 -36.37
N MET A 4 52.52 -28.11 -36.09
CA MET A 4 52.71 -27.40 -34.80
C MET A 4 51.86 -26.13 -34.70
N VAL A 5 51.62 -25.44 -35.82
CA VAL A 5 50.72 -24.26 -35.89
C VAL A 5 49.25 -24.66 -35.69
N LEU A 6 48.86 -25.83 -36.19
CA LEU A 6 47.48 -26.35 -35.99
C LEU A 6 47.20 -26.72 -34.54
N TYR A 7 48.14 -27.34 -33.83
CA TYR A 7 48.01 -27.68 -32.39
C TYR A 7 48.00 -26.44 -31.52
N MET A 8 48.78 -25.39 -31.83
CA MET A 8 48.71 -24.13 -31.09
C MET A 8 47.40 -23.37 -31.29
N ARG A 9 46.77 -23.46 -32.48
CA ARG A 9 45.46 -22.87 -32.72
C ARG A 9 44.32 -23.60 -32.01
N ILE A 10 44.38 -24.95 -31.94
CA ILE A 10 43.40 -25.76 -31.21
C ILE A 10 43.54 -25.52 -29.71
N ALA A 11 44.74 -25.44 -29.17
CA ALA A 11 44.98 -25.12 -27.76
C ALA A 11 44.53 -23.69 -27.39
N ALA A 12 44.73 -22.73 -28.23
CA ALA A 12 44.25 -21.33 -28.03
C ALA A 12 42.70 -21.23 -28.06
N PHE A 13 42.05 -22.00 -28.95
CA PHE A 13 40.59 -22.04 -29.02
C PHE A 13 39.96 -22.80 -27.83
N ALA A 14 40.59 -23.85 -27.36
CA ALA A 14 40.18 -24.56 -26.13
C ALA A 14 40.38 -23.71 -24.86
N ALA A 15 41.43 -22.91 -24.78
CA ALA A 15 41.67 -21.97 -23.68
C ALA A 15 40.68 -20.78 -23.69
N LEU A 16 40.24 -20.32 -24.86
CA LEU A 16 39.20 -19.30 -25.02
C LEU A 16 37.81 -19.84 -24.60
N LEU A 17 37.48 -21.09 -24.92
CA LEU A 17 36.24 -21.73 -24.51
C LEU A 17 36.21 -22.05 -23.01
N ALA A 18 37.36 -22.44 -22.43
CA ALA A 18 37.47 -22.64 -20.98
C ALA A 18 37.43 -21.33 -20.20
N GLY A 19 37.98 -20.23 -20.76
CA GLY A 19 37.89 -18.88 -20.20
C GLY A 19 36.45 -18.32 -20.20
N SER A 20 35.69 -18.58 -21.27
CA SER A 20 34.27 -18.17 -21.34
C SER A 20 33.37 -18.99 -20.41
N ALA A 21 33.68 -20.25 -20.11
CA ALA A 21 32.97 -21.05 -19.13
C ALA A 21 33.23 -20.61 -17.67
N LEU A 22 34.43 -20.06 -17.40
CA LEU A 22 34.76 -19.51 -16.08
C LEU A 22 34.16 -18.11 -15.82
N LEU A 23 33.82 -17.34 -16.86
CA LEU A 23 33.10 -16.08 -16.71
C LEU A 23 31.59 -16.26 -16.46
N GLN A 24 31.03 -17.44 -16.68
CA GLN A 24 29.61 -17.73 -16.40
C GLN A 24 29.32 -18.25 -14.99
N ALA A 25 30.34 -18.48 -14.19
CA ALA A 25 30.17 -18.70 -12.75
C ALA A 25 30.11 -17.36 -12.00
N GLN A 26 29.35 -16.40 -12.49
CA GLN A 26 28.84 -15.35 -11.61
C GLN A 26 27.93 -16.07 -10.61
N THR A 27 28.43 -16.26 -9.40
CA THR A 27 27.62 -16.70 -8.25
C THR A 27 26.36 -15.85 -8.29
N ALA A 28 25.19 -16.50 -8.36
CA ALA A 28 23.92 -15.79 -8.25
C ALA A 28 24.04 -14.80 -7.08
N PRO A 29 23.70 -13.54 -7.27
CA PRO A 29 23.82 -12.55 -6.20
C PRO A 29 23.15 -13.12 -4.97
N LYS A 30 23.85 -13.09 -3.82
CA LYS A 30 23.25 -13.53 -2.56
C LYS A 30 21.94 -12.77 -2.38
N PRO A 31 20.84 -13.45 -2.04
CA PRO A 31 19.59 -12.78 -1.77
C PRO A 31 19.85 -11.72 -0.70
N LEU A 32 19.35 -10.51 -0.93
CA LEU A 32 19.37 -9.44 0.07
C LEU A 32 18.62 -9.95 1.29
N ARG A 33 19.32 -10.05 2.42
CA ARG A 33 18.70 -10.41 3.70
C ARG A 33 18.85 -9.27 4.67
N ILE A 34 17.72 -8.81 5.17
CA ILE A 34 17.63 -7.76 6.18
C ILE A 34 17.66 -8.44 7.55
N PRO A 35 18.65 -8.15 8.42
CA PRO A 35 18.70 -8.72 9.76
C PRO A 35 17.51 -8.24 10.57
N ILE A 36 16.85 -9.11 11.30
CA ILE A 36 15.69 -8.81 12.15
C ILE A 36 15.96 -9.33 13.55
N GLU A 37 15.95 -8.41 14.52
CA GLU A 37 15.93 -8.72 15.95
C GLU A 37 14.62 -8.26 16.56
N GLN A 38 14.00 -9.10 17.40
CA GLN A 38 12.70 -8.79 18.01
C GLN A 38 12.80 -8.82 19.53
N TYR A 39 12.18 -7.83 20.16
CA TYR A 39 12.07 -7.68 21.61
C TYR A 39 10.64 -7.31 22.00
N LYS A 40 10.34 -7.44 23.30
CA LYS A 40 9.07 -7.00 23.86
C LYS A 40 9.31 -6.40 25.23
N LEU A 41 8.69 -5.24 25.52
CA LEU A 41 8.69 -4.64 26.85
C LEU A 41 7.58 -5.25 27.71
N ASP A 42 7.70 -5.05 29.04
CA ASP A 42 6.71 -5.55 30.01
C ASP A 42 5.31 -4.94 29.80
N ASN A 43 5.24 -3.71 29.29
CA ASN A 43 3.99 -3.04 28.92
C ASN A 43 3.40 -3.52 27.58
N GLY A 44 4.01 -4.51 26.95
CA GLY A 44 3.52 -5.15 25.73
C GLY A 44 4.03 -4.54 24.43
N LEU A 45 4.75 -3.41 24.44
CA LEU A 45 5.34 -2.83 23.22
C LEU A 45 6.27 -3.84 22.54
N ARG A 46 5.96 -4.17 21.30
CA ARG A 46 6.82 -4.98 20.44
C ARG A 46 7.86 -4.08 19.78
N ILE A 47 9.09 -4.57 19.71
CA ILE A 47 10.22 -3.83 19.13
C ILE A 47 10.84 -4.71 18.07
N VAL A 48 11.08 -4.14 16.88
CA VAL A 48 11.80 -4.79 15.79
C VAL A 48 12.99 -3.90 15.43
N MET A 49 14.19 -4.48 15.43
CA MET A 49 15.42 -3.78 15.10
C MET A 49 16.09 -4.42 13.88
N SER A 50 16.66 -3.57 13.04
CA SER A 50 17.48 -3.97 11.90
C SER A 50 18.69 -3.05 11.77
N VAL A 51 19.86 -3.56 12.15
CA VAL A 51 21.12 -2.77 12.12
C VAL A 51 21.65 -2.67 10.70
N ASP A 52 22.03 -1.45 10.31
CA ASP A 52 22.65 -1.15 9.03
C ASP A 52 23.60 0.06 9.18
N HIS A 53 24.89 -0.22 9.24
CA HIS A 53 25.95 0.79 9.38
C HIS A 53 26.42 1.39 8.03
N SER A 54 25.67 1.18 6.94
CA SER A 54 26.05 1.69 5.61
C SER A 54 25.99 3.22 5.50
N ALA A 55 25.17 3.87 6.32
CA ALA A 55 25.06 5.33 6.42
C ALA A 55 24.80 5.73 7.88
N PRO A 56 25.32 6.90 8.34
CA PRO A 56 25.14 7.37 9.71
C PRO A 56 23.72 7.94 9.93
N THR A 57 22.69 7.18 9.59
CA THR A 57 21.28 7.55 9.70
C THR A 57 20.46 6.39 10.22
N TYR A 58 19.29 6.69 10.80
CA TYR A 58 18.29 5.68 11.13
C TYR A 58 16.89 6.13 10.73
N GLY A 59 16.01 5.14 10.52
CA GLY A 59 14.57 5.32 10.43
C GLY A 59 13.89 4.67 11.62
N ILE A 60 12.93 5.36 12.22
CA ILE A 60 12.04 4.85 13.25
C ILE A 60 10.60 4.87 12.74
N SER A 61 9.82 3.85 13.08
CA SER A 61 8.39 3.78 12.79
C SER A 61 7.65 3.25 14.00
N ILE A 62 6.57 3.92 14.38
CA ILE A 62 5.57 3.39 15.33
C ILE A 62 4.31 3.05 14.55
N THR A 63 4.01 1.78 14.43
CA THR A 63 2.84 1.28 13.74
C THR A 63 1.80 0.79 14.75
N TYR A 64 0.63 1.41 14.77
CA TYR A 64 -0.50 1.05 15.60
C TYR A 64 -1.44 0.12 14.83
N ASN A 65 -1.93 -0.93 15.50
CA ASN A 65 -2.92 -1.87 14.95
C ASN A 65 -4.33 -1.25 15.04
N VAL A 66 -4.53 -0.19 14.28
CA VAL A 66 -5.80 0.54 14.15
C VAL A 66 -5.84 1.26 12.79
N GLY A 67 -6.90 1.06 12.05
CA GLY A 67 -7.20 1.73 10.80
C GLY A 67 -8.71 1.92 10.65
N SER A 68 -9.19 2.24 9.45
CA SER A 68 -10.63 2.45 9.25
C SER A 68 -11.46 1.18 9.51
N HIS A 69 -10.91 -0.02 9.38
CA HIS A 69 -11.58 -1.27 9.76
C HIS A 69 -12.04 -1.32 11.23
N ASN A 70 -11.45 -0.52 12.10
CA ASN A 70 -11.83 -0.44 13.52
C ASN A 70 -12.92 0.60 13.82
N GLU A 71 -13.41 1.30 12.81
CA GLU A 71 -14.39 2.36 12.94
C GLU A 71 -15.83 1.80 13.00
N HIS A 72 -16.74 2.65 13.43
CA HIS A 72 -18.17 2.31 13.55
C HIS A 72 -19.02 3.25 12.71
N ALA A 73 -20.21 2.80 12.33
CA ALA A 73 -21.17 3.61 11.62
C ALA A 73 -21.47 4.93 12.36
N GLY A 74 -21.42 6.05 11.66
CA GLY A 74 -21.54 7.39 12.23
C GLY A 74 -20.25 7.95 12.84
N ARG A 75 -19.12 7.24 12.68
CA ARG A 75 -17.78 7.62 13.17
C ARG A 75 -16.68 7.21 12.19
N THR A 76 -16.92 7.41 10.88
CA THR A 76 -15.91 7.16 9.84
C THR A 76 -14.91 8.31 9.77
N GLY A 77 -13.65 7.98 9.38
CA GLY A 77 -12.55 8.94 9.30
C GLY A 77 -11.81 9.18 10.62
N PHE A 78 -12.11 8.43 11.68
CA PHE A 78 -11.49 8.62 12.99
C PHE A 78 -10.03 8.19 13.01
N ALA A 79 -9.67 7.10 12.37
CA ALA A 79 -8.29 6.65 12.29
C ALA A 79 -7.41 7.70 11.58
N HIS A 80 -7.89 8.27 10.48
CA HIS A 80 -7.21 9.32 9.74
C HIS A 80 -7.19 10.65 10.52
N LEU A 81 -8.30 11.06 11.15
CA LEU A 81 -8.33 12.21 12.04
C LEU A 81 -7.29 12.08 13.16
N PHE A 82 -7.08 10.86 13.68
CA PHE A 82 -6.06 10.61 14.69
C PHE A 82 -4.64 10.69 14.15
N GLU A 83 -4.41 10.29 12.90
CA GLU A 83 -3.11 10.55 12.26
C GLU A 83 -2.75 12.02 12.37
N HIS A 84 -3.65 12.93 12.03
CA HIS A 84 -3.46 14.36 12.16
C HIS A 84 -3.31 14.83 13.62
N MET A 85 -4.16 14.32 14.51
CA MET A 85 -4.13 14.70 15.93
C MET A 85 -2.79 14.40 16.62
N MET A 86 -2.07 13.37 16.19
CA MET A 86 -0.79 12.97 16.79
C MET A 86 0.34 13.97 16.56
N PHE A 87 0.13 15.00 15.75
CA PHE A 87 1.08 16.10 15.53
C PHE A 87 0.71 17.40 16.28
N GLU A 88 -0.39 17.38 17.04
CA GLU A 88 -0.94 18.56 17.72
C GLU A 88 -0.32 18.86 19.08
N GLY A 89 0.81 18.20 19.42
CA GLY A 89 1.52 18.38 20.65
C GLY A 89 1.19 17.35 21.72
N SER A 90 2.00 17.39 22.79
CA SER A 90 1.92 16.49 23.93
C SER A 90 2.33 17.24 25.22
N GLU A 91 2.55 16.53 26.33
CA GLU A 91 2.91 17.17 27.61
C GLU A 91 4.19 18.01 27.53
N ASN A 92 5.21 17.53 26.80
CA ASN A 92 6.53 18.17 26.74
C ASN A 92 6.86 18.76 25.36
N VAL A 93 5.98 18.60 24.38
CA VAL A 93 6.16 19.07 23.00
C VAL A 93 4.95 19.93 22.63
N GLY A 94 5.18 21.20 22.33
CA GLY A 94 4.12 22.15 21.96
C GLY A 94 3.46 21.83 20.63
N LYS A 95 2.33 22.47 20.38
CA LYS A 95 1.61 22.33 19.11
C LYS A 95 2.48 22.70 17.92
N GLY A 96 2.61 21.78 16.94
CA GLY A 96 3.46 21.95 15.76
C GLY A 96 4.97 21.89 16.04
N GLU A 97 5.39 21.81 17.30
CA GLU A 97 6.80 21.78 17.68
C GLU A 97 7.48 20.46 17.29
N HIS A 98 6.73 19.37 17.24
CA HIS A 98 7.25 18.07 16.81
C HIS A 98 7.93 18.16 15.43
N MET A 99 7.23 18.70 14.43
CA MET A 99 7.77 18.91 13.08
C MET A 99 9.02 19.81 13.10
N ILE A 100 8.97 20.93 13.85
CA ILE A 100 10.07 21.86 13.96
C ILE A 100 11.31 21.19 14.58
N LEU A 101 11.14 20.36 15.59
CA LEU A 101 12.22 19.61 16.22
C LEU A 101 12.84 18.58 15.26
N VAL A 102 12.02 17.88 14.49
CA VAL A 102 12.50 16.93 13.47
C VAL A 102 13.31 17.65 12.40
N GLU A 103 12.74 18.69 11.78
CA GLU A 103 13.38 19.43 10.68
C GLU A 103 14.65 20.16 11.11
N ASN A 104 14.65 20.82 12.28
CA ASN A 104 15.82 21.52 12.80
C ASN A 104 16.99 20.58 13.15
N ASN A 105 16.72 19.29 13.35
CA ASN A 105 17.74 18.26 13.55
C ASN A 105 18.05 17.43 12.29
N GLY A 106 17.67 17.95 11.12
CA GLY A 106 17.95 17.34 9.82
C GLY A 106 17.14 16.07 9.53
N GLY A 107 16.05 15.87 10.27
CA GLY A 107 15.14 14.75 10.11
C GLY A 107 14.04 15.00 9.07
N ASN A 108 13.31 13.95 8.78
CA ASN A 108 12.09 13.96 7.98
C ASN A 108 11.05 13.07 8.68
N MET A 109 9.77 13.43 8.59
CA MET A 109 8.69 12.70 9.24
C MET A 109 7.42 12.69 8.40
N ASN A 110 6.57 11.68 8.63
CA ASN A 110 5.22 11.62 8.11
C ASN A 110 4.35 10.69 8.95
N GLY A 111 3.05 10.69 8.68
CA GLY A 111 2.07 9.70 9.11
C GLY A 111 1.29 9.15 7.93
N THR A 112 0.73 7.96 8.07
CA THR A 112 -0.19 7.38 7.09
C THR A 112 -1.21 6.49 7.78
N THR A 113 -2.44 6.49 7.26
CA THR A 113 -3.52 5.61 7.70
C THR A 113 -4.02 4.78 6.53
N THR A 114 -4.25 3.50 6.80
CA THR A 114 -4.94 2.59 5.89
C THR A 114 -6.15 1.98 6.61
N GLU A 115 -6.80 1.06 5.95
CA GLU A 115 -7.87 0.29 6.56
C GLU A 115 -7.38 -0.54 7.76
N ASP A 116 -6.13 -0.99 7.72
CA ASP A 116 -5.58 -1.98 8.65
C ASP A 116 -4.68 -1.41 9.74
N ARG A 117 -4.09 -0.23 9.53
CA ARG A 117 -3.10 0.34 10.47
C ARG A 117 -2.99 1.86 10.36
N THR A 118 -2.49 2.51 11.43
CA THR A 118 -2.00 3.89 11.43
C THR A 118 -0.53 3.88 11.84
N ASN A 119 0.30 4.63 11.12
CA ASN A 119 1.74 4.54 11.26
C ASN A 119 2.34 5.95 11.24
N TYR A 120 3.35 6.17 12.09
CA TYR A 120 4.15 7.38 12.16
C TYR A 120 5.60 7.00 11.99
N PHE A 121 6.33 7.73 11.16
CA PHE A 121 7.71 7.38 10.86
C PHE A 121 8.57 8.61 10.65
N GLU A 122 9.83 8.49 11.10
CA GLU A 122 10.81 9.55 11.08
C GLU A 122 12.18 9.02 10.69
N SER A 123 13.01 9.87 10.09
CA SER A 123 14.41 9.58 9.85
C SER A 123 15.29 10.69 10.40
N PHE A 124 16.45 10.30 10.96
CA PHE A 124 17.42 11.21 11.54
C PHE A 124 18.85 10.75 11.30
N ALA A 125 19.81 11.61 11.57
CA ALA A 125 21.19 11.20 11.78
C ALA A 125 21.32 10.35 13.06
N SER A 126 22.25 9.39 13.08
CA SER A 126 22.43 8.40 14.18
C SER A 126 22.57 9.02 15.57
N ASN A 127 23.19 10.21 15.67
CA ASN A 127 23.39 10.93 16.93
C ASN A 127 22.10 11.53 17.53
N GLN A 128 20.97 11.47 16.81
CA GLN A 128 19.67 12.01 17.25
C GLN A 128 18.71 10.91 17.75
N LEU A 129 19.21 9.71 18.07
CA LEU A 129 18.36 8.59 18.51
C LEU A 129 17.52 8.91 19.75
N ASP A 130 18.08 9.64 20.73
CA ASP A 130 17.33 10.07 21.91
C ASP A 130 16.16 11.00 21.55
N LEU A 131 16.34 11.89 20.58
CA LEU A 131 15.29 12.82 20.15
C LEU A 131 14.10 12.07 19.51
N GLY A 132 14.35 11.21 18.50
CA GLY A 132 13.26 10.46 17.85
C GLY A 132 12.53 9.56 18.84
N LEU A 133 13.24 8.85 19.71
CA LEU A 133 12.62 8.02 20.75
C LEU A 133 11.81 8.84 21.77
N PHE A 134 12.29 10.03 22.14
CA PHE A 134 11.57 10.94 23.03
C PHE A 134 10.27 11.45 22.40
N LEU A 135 10.33 11.94 21.16
CA LEU A 135 9.18 12.49 20.46
C LEU A 135 8.05 11.45 20.32
N GLU A 136 8.41 10.24 19.90
CA GLU A 136 7.45 9.14 19.74
C GLU A 136 6.86 8.66 21.07
N ALA A 137 7.67 8.57 22.12
CA ALA A 137 7.22 8.17 23.44
C ALA A 137 6.31 9.23 24.09
N ASP A 138 6.64 10.52 23.92
CA ASP A 138 5.88 11.61 24.53
C ASP A 138 4.47 11.71 23.95
N ARG A 139 4.32 11.65 22.63
CA ARG A 139 3.00 11.64 22.01
C ARG A 139 2.19 10.37 22.30
N MET A 140 2.83 9.19 22.40
CA MET A 140 2.15 7.96 22.82
C MET A 140 1.61 8.05 24.25
N ARG A 141 2.38 8.70 25.16
CA ARG A 141 2.02 8.83 26.58
C ARG A 141 0.97 9.89 26.85
N SER A 142 1.09 11.05 26.20
CA SER A 142 0.45 12.28 26.70
C SER A 142 0.00 13.24 25.60
N LEU A 143 -0.52 12.68 24.51
CA LEU A 143 -1.07 13.47 23.38
C LEU A 143 -2.05 14.54 23.89
N ALA A 144 -1.96 15.76 23.35
CA ALA A 144 -2.82 16.89 23.70
C ALA A 144 -4.21 16.78 23.05
N VAL A 145 -5.04 15.82 23.52
CA VAL A 145 -6.41 15.61 23.07
C VAL A 145 -7.35 16.61 23.73
N ASN A 146 -7.56 17.75 23.09
CA ASN A 146 -8.43 18.83 23.56
C ASN A 146 -9.34 19.35 22.44
N GLN A 147 -10.36 20.14 22.80
CA GLN A 147 -11.36 20.62 21.86
C GLN A 147 -10.77 21.51 20.75
N ALA A 148 -9.80 22.37 21.08
CA ALA A 148 -9.20 23.27 20.10
C ALA A 148 -8.40 22.50 19.02
N ASN A 149 -7.66 21.46 19.41
CA ASN A 149 -6.93 20.61 18.48
C ASN A 149 -7.89 19.75 17.63
N LEU A 150 -8.95 19.21 18.23
CA LEU A 150 -9.98 18.50 17.48
C LEU A 150 -10.64 19.40 16.43
N ASP A 151 -11.05 20.62 16.79
CA ASP A 151 -11.70 21.51 15.85
C ASP A 151 -10.77 21.95 14.71
N ASN A 152 -9.48 22.15 15.02
CA ASN A 152 -8.46 22.45 14.04
C ASN A 152 -8.25 21.28 13.06
N GLN A 153 -8.03 20.05 13.58
CA GLN A 153 -7.74 18.91 12.72
C GLN A 153 -8.98 18.38 11.98
N ARG A 154 -10.16 18.51 12.57
CA ARG A 154 -11.41 18.28 11.82
C ARG A 154 -11.50 19.15 10.57
N ASN A 155 -11.22 20.44 10.71
CA ASN A 155 -11.23 21.37 9.57
C ASN A 155 -10.16 20.99 8.53
N ALA A 156 -8.95 20.60 8.98
CA ALA A 156 -7.85 20.18 8.10
C ALA A 156 -8.24 18.93 7.28
N VAL A 157 -8.75 17.89 7.94
CA VAL A 157 -9.19 16.64 7.26
C VAL A 157 -10.38 16.91 6.31
N GLN A 158 -11.31 17.78 6.69
CA GLN A 158 -12.41 18.17 5.79
C GLN A 158 -11.92 18.93 4.56
N GLU A 159 -10.93 19.80 4.72
CA GLU A 159 -10.34 20.50 3.59
C GLU A 159 -9.52 19.55 2.71
N GLU A 160 -8.77 18.65 3.31
CA GLU A 160 -8.07 17.59 2.57
C GLU A 160 -9.05 16.74 1.76
N ARG A 161 -10.17 16.32 2.36
CA ARG A 161 -11.21 15.59 1.63
C ARG A 161 -11.71 16.39 0.42
N ARG A 162 -11.98 17.71 0.59
CA ARG A 162 -12.38 18.56 -0.55
C ARG A 162 -11.31 18.61 -1.63
N LEU A 163 -10.04 18.76 -1.24
CA LEU A 163 -8.93 18.90 -2.19
C LEU A 163 -8.55 17.59 -2.87
N SER A 164 -8.61 16.47 -2.16
CA SER A 164 -8.14 15.17 -2.66
C SER A 164 -9.25 14.31 -3.30
N LEU A 165 -10.50 14.52 -2.92
CA LEU A 165 -11.65 13.75 -3.40
C LEU A 165 -12.73 14.62 -4.02
N ASP A 166 -13.44 15.44 -3.21
CA ASP A 166 -14.70 16.07 -3.62
C ASP A 166 -14.54 17.02 -4.83
N ASN A 167 -13.37 17.64 -5.01
CA ASN A 167 -13.05 18.56 -6.10
C ASN A 167 -12.08 17.98 -7.15
N GLN A 168 -11.84 16.67 -7.14
CA GLN A 168 -10.96 16.02 -8.11
C GLN A 168 -11.74 15.19 -9.13
N PRO A 169 -11.26 15.11 -10.38
CA PRO A 169 -11.81 14.16 -11.34
C PRO A 169 -11.74 12.74 -10.80
N TYR A 170 -12.86 12.03 -10.85
CA TYR A 170 -13.01 10.66 -10.34
C TYR A 170 -12.79 10.49 -8.83
N GLY A 171 -12.83 11.58 -8.04
CA GLY A 171 -12.57 11.53 -6.61
C GLY A 171 -13.53 10.61 -5.86
N GLU A 172 -14.83 10.70 -6.13
CA GLU A 172 -15.84 9.85 -5.50
C GLU A 172 -15.84 8.40 -6.04
N THR A 173 -15.19 8.13 -7.17
CA THR A 173 -15.26 6.83 -7.85
C THR A 173 -14.74 5.70 -6.98
N SER A 174 -13.62 5.90 -6.25
CA SER A 174 -13.04 4.88 -5.37
C SER A 174 -13.96 4.55 -4.19
N GLU A 175 -14.55 5.56 -3.53
CA GLU A 175 -15.50 5.35 -2.43
C GLU A 175 -16.77 4.62 -2.89
N VAL A 176 -17.29 5.01 -4.06
CA VAL A 176 -18.47 4.35 -4.65
C VAL A 176 -18.15 2.90 -5.04
N LEU A 177 -16.96 2.64 -5.59
CA LEU A 177 -16.53 1.29 -5.94
C LEU A 177 -16.37 0.43 -4.70
N GLN A 178 -15.67 0.90 -3.67
CA GLN A 178 -15.51 0.23 -2.39
C GLN A 178 -16.87 -0.12 -1.77
N GLY A 179 -17.79 0.87 -1.75
CA GLY A 179 -19.16 0.67 -1.26
C GLY A 179 -20.01 -0.31 -2.07
N LEU A 180 -19.64 -0.60 -3.34
CA LEU A 180 -20.28 -1.61 -4.17
C LEU A 180 -19.64 -3.00 -4.00
N VAL A 181 -18.32 -3.06 -3.82
CA VAL A 181 -17.56 -4.31 -3.68
C VAL A 181 -17.89 -4.99 -2.36
N TYR A 182 -17.90 -4.24 -1.27
CA TYR A 182 -18.03 -4.79 0.08
C TYR A 182 -19.45 -4.65 0.65
N ASP A 183 -19.85 -5.62 1.47
CA ASP A 183 -21.12 -5.62 2.20
C ASP A 183 -20.91 -5.27 3.66
N ASN A 184 -19.83 -5.78 4.29
CA ASN A 184 -19.49 -5.51 5.67
C ASN A 184 -19.07 -4.05 5.85
N PHE A 185 -19.63 -3.39 6.87
CA PHE A 185 -19.34 -1.98 7.16
C PHE A 185 -17.84 -1.72 7.32
N ALA A 186 -17.11 -2.59 8.01
CA ALA A 186 -15.68 -2.41 8.25
C ALA A 186 -14.87 -2.27 6.94
N ASN A 187 -15.22 -3.01 5.89
CA ASN A 187 -14.53 -2.98 4.60
C ASN A 187 -15.09 -1.92 3.63
N LYS A 188 -16.27 -1.35 3.93
CA LYS A 188 -17.12 -0.65 2.96
C LYS A 188 -16.90 0.86 2.89
N HIS A 189 -16.26 1.46 3.87
CA HIS A 189 -16.11 2.92 3.97
C HIS A 189 -14.67 3.36 3.78
N SER A 190 -14.48 4.57 3.30
CA SER A 190 -13.15 5.11 3.03
C SER A 190 -12.43 5.57 4.29
N VAL A 191 -11.11 5.53 4.26
CA VAL A 191 -10.21 5.93 5.35
C VAL A 191 -10.41 7.39 5.75
N ILE A 192 -10.64 8.30 4.80
CA ILE A 192 -10.81 9.72 5.10
C ILE A 192 -12.15 10.03 5.78
N GLY A 193 -13.12 9.13 5.68
CA GLY A 193 -14.43 9.24 6.31
C GLY A 193 -15.37 10.25 5.64
N SER A 194 -16.61 10.32 6.12
CA SER A 194 -17.63 11.22 5.61
C SER A 194 -17.59 12.59 6.30
N MET A 195 -17.96 13.67 5.55
CA MET A 195 -18.12 15.01 6.14
C MET A 195 -19.11 15.02 7.32
N ALA A 196 -20.16 14.19 7.26
CA ALA A 196 -21.16 14.10 8.31
C ALA A 196 -20.58 13.49 9.60
N ASP A 197 -19.79 12.41 9.48
CA ASP A 197 -19.19 11.73 10.61
C ASP A 197 -18.07 12.56 11.25
N LEU A 198 -17.25 13.21 10.43
CA LEU A 198 -16.23 14.16 10.91
C LEU A 198 -16.87 15.32 11.70
N ASN A 199 -18.00 15.87 11.21
CA ASN A 199 -18.74 16.91 11.94
C ASN A 199 -19.36 16.40 13.25
N ALA A 200 -19.77 15.13 13.29
CA ALA A 200 -20.38 14.52 14.48
C ALA A 200 -19.36 14.11 15.55
N ALA A 201 -18.04 14.16 15.24
CA ALA A 201 -16.98 13.78 16.16
C ALA A 201 -16.95 14.68 17.40
N THR A 202 -17.02 14.08 18.59
CA THR A 202 -16.93 14.79 19.87
C THR A 202 -15.55 14.58 20.51
N ILE A 203 -15.19 15.48 21.41
CA ILE A 203 -13.91 15.34 22.15
C ILE A 203 -13.88 14.02 22.96
N LYS A 204 -15.01 13.57 23.45
CA LYS A 204 -15.10 12.30 24.17
C LYS A 204 -14.81 11.11 23.24
N ASP A 205 -15.36 11.10 22.04
CA ASP A 205 -15.09 10.04 21.05
C ASP A 205 -13.60 9.94 20.75
N VAL A 206 -12.95 11.10 20.56
CA VAL A 206 -11.52 11.19 20.27
C VAL A 206 -10.66 10.74 21.47
N GLN A 207 -11.01 11.14 22.69
CA GLN A 207 -10.34 10.67 23.90
C GLN A 207 -10.48 9.15 24.11
N ASP A 208 -11.67 8.61 23.86
CA ASP A 208 -11.92 7.17 23.95
C ASP A 208 -11.13 6.40 22.89
N PHE A 209 -11.06 6.91 21.66
CA PHE A 209 -10.29 6.30 20.57
C PHE A 209 -8.78 6.26 20.88
N PHE A 210 -8.21 7.37 21.38
CA PHE A 210 -6.83 7.40 21.84
C PHE A 210 -6.56 6.35 22.91
N ARG A 211 -7.39 6.34 23.96
CA ARG A 211 -7.25 5.41 25.08
C ARG A 211 -7.32 3.95 24.64
N VAL A 212 -8.19 3.61 23.67
CA VAL A 212 -8.38 2.23 23.21
C VAL A 212 -7.25 1.76 22.31
N TYR A 213 -6.82 2.59 21.38
CA TYR A 213 -5.96 2.13 20.28
C TYR A 213 -4.50 2.57 20.37
N TYR A 214 -4.21 3.72 21.00
CA TYR A 214 -2.86 4.31 21.05
C TYR A 214 -2.12 3.93 22.33
N ALA A 215 -1.85 2.64 22.47
CA ALA A 215 -1.18 2.07 23.64
C ALA A 215 0.01 1.20 23.22
N PRO A 216 1.03 1.03 24.09
CA PRO A 216 2.22 0.24 23.78
C PRO A 216 1.90 -1.19 23.31
N ASN A 217 0.95 -1.85 23.97
CA ASN A 217 0.58 -3.23 23.64
C ASN A 217 -0.24 -3.38 22.34
N ASN A 218 -0.63 -2.27 21.70
CA ASN A 218 -1.28 -2.24 20.39
C ASN A 218 -0.36 -1.67 19.30
N ALA A 219 0.93 -1.53 19.58
CA ALA A 219 1.92 -0.91 18.69
C ALA A 219 3.14 -1.80 18.46
N VAL A 220 3.82 -1.53 17.35
CA VAL A 220 5.16 -2.03 17.04
C VAL A 220 6.07 -0.84 16.79
N LEU A 221 7.17 -0.77 17.56
CA LEU A 221 8.28 0.13 17.30
C LEU A 221 9.29 -0.58 16.39
N THR A 222 9.57 -0.01 15.23
CA THR A 222 10.60 -0.51 14.31
C THR A 222 11.73 0.49 14.20
N LEU A 223 12.97 0.03 14.37
CA LEU A 223 14.17 0.86 14.26
C LEU A 223 15.14 0.21 13.26
N VAL A 224 15.51 0.95 12.22
CA VAL A 224 16.39 0.47 11.14
C VAL A 224 17.51 1.47 10.89
N GLY A 225 18.74 1.05 10.85
CA GLY A 225 19.89 1.90 10.50
C GLY A 225 21.06 1.78 11.43
N ASP A 226 21.78 2.87 11.60
CA ASP A 226 23.05 2.94 12.32
C ASP A 226 22.85 3.21 13.81
N PHE A 227 22.88 2.16 14.61
CA PHE A 227 22.81 2.20 16.08
C PHE A 227 23.38 0.93 16.69
N GLU A 228 23.75 1.01 17.98
CA GLU A 228 24.13 -0.15 18.78
C GLU A 228 22.89 -0.76 19.45
N PRO A 229 22.53 -2.05 19.19
CA PRO A 229 21.28 -2.64 19.66
C PRO A 229 21.06 -2.57 21.17
N ALA A 230 22.11 -2.79 21.98
CA ALA A 230 22.01 -2.75 23.43
C ALA A 230 21.72 -1.35 23.95
N ASP A 231 22.34 -0.31 23.38
CA ASP A 231 22.08 1.09 23.71
C ASP A 231 20.67 1.51 23.28
N ALA A 232 20.29 1.19 22.04
CA ALA A 232 18.95 1.47 21.53
C ALA A 232 17.87 0.83 22.41
N LEU A 233 18.01 -0.45 22.78
CA LEU A 233 17.07 -1.13 23.66
C LEU A 233 16.99 -0.50 25.05
N ALA A 234 18.12 -0.08 25.61
CA ALA A 234 18.15 0.62 26.91
C ALA A 234 17.41 1.96 26.83
N LYS A 235 17.61 2.73 25.76
CA LYS A 235 16.90 4.00 25.50
C LYS A 235 15.40 3.78 25.27
N ILE A 236 15.01 2.77 24.48
CA ILE A 236 13.59 2.43 24.29
C ILE A 236 12.94 2.07 25.63
N ARG A 237 13.60 1.27 26.47
CA ARG A 237 13.09 0.98 27.83
C ARG A 237 12.94 2.23 28.69
N LYS A 238 13.89 3.15 28.62
CA LYS A 238 13.86 4.43 29.34
C LYS A 238 12.64 5.28 28.94
N TYR A 239 12.36 5.43 27.64
CA TYR A 239 11.32 6.33 27.16
C TYR A 239 9.92 5.69 27.17
N PHE A 240 9.83 4.43 26.78
CA PHE A 240 8.53 3.73 26.59
C PHE A 240 8.14 2.83 27.77
N GLY A 241 9.10 2.39 28.60
CA GLY A 241 8.83 1.35 29.60
C GLY A 241 7.81 1.71 30.67
N SER A 242 7.66 3.01 30.99
CA SER A 242 6.69 3.50 31.99
C SER A 242 5.31 3.80 31.41
N ILE A 243 5.11 3.75 30.08
CA ILE A 243 3.82 4.01 29.46
C ILE A 243 2.91 2.80 29.77
N PRO A 244 1.72 3.00 30.36
CA PRO A 244 0.88 1.88 30.74
C PRO A 244 0.26 1.19 29.52
N SER A 245 0.14 -0.14 29.60
CA SER A 245 -0.68 -0.91 28.66
C SER A 245 -2.17 -0.64 28.86
N GLN A 246 -2.97 -0.90 27.82
CA GLN A 246 -4.42 -0.82 27.86
C GLN A 246 -5.04 -2.22 27.57
N PRO A 247 -6.31 -2.46 27.85
CA PRO A 247 -7.00 -3.65 27.37
C PRO A 247 -6.83 -3.80 25.85
N THR A 248 -6.56 -5.02 25.40
CA THR A 248 -6.42 -5.29 23.96
C THR A 248 -7.69 -4.86 23.21
N PRO A 249 -7.59 -4.03 22.18
CA PRO A 249 -8.74 -3.64 21.38
C PRO A 249 -9.43 -4.85 20.76
N PRO A 250 -10.77 -4.81 20.57
CA PRO A 250 -11.45 -5.87 19.83
C PRO A 250 -10.95 -5.92 18.39
N ALA A 251 -10.76 -7.14 17.85
CA ALA A 251 -10.46 -7.30 16.44
C ALA A 251 -11.70 -6.93 15.61
N PRO A 252 -11.52 -6.21 14.48
CA PRO A 252 -12.63 -5.94 13.58
C PRO A 252 -13.12 -7.24 12.93
N ASP A 253 -14.44 -7.34 12.70
CA ASP A 253 -15.02 -8.39 11.87
C ASP A 253 -14.88 -7.98 10.39
N LEU A 254 -14.01 -8.66 9.64
CA LEU A 254 -13.74 -8.41 8.23
C LEU A 254 -14.41 -9.44 7.31
N ALA A 255 -15.23 -10.32 7.85
CA ALA A 255 -15.89 -11.36 7.08
C ALA A 255 -16.83 -10.76 6.01
N GLU A 256 -16.73 -11.25 4.80
CA GLU A 256 -17.57 -10.84 3.67
C GLU A 256 -18.46 -12.00 3.21
N PRO A 257 -19.72 -11.73 2.88
CA PRO A 257 -20.54 -12.73 2.20
C PRO A 257 -19.99 -13.00 0.81
N GLN A 258 -20.19 -14.22 0.34
CA GLN A 258 -19.87 -14.58 -1.03
C GLN A 258 -20.75 -13.78 -2.00
N GLN A 259 -20.15 -13.11 -2.96
CA GLN A 259 -20.88 -12.48 -4.05
C GLN A 259 -21.33 -13.57 -5.03
N THR A 260 -22.60 -13.56 -5.41
CA THR A 260 -23.23 -14.58 -6.25
C THR A 260 -23.82 -14.02 -7.55
N ALA A 261 -23.65 -12.71 -7.78
CA ALA A 261 -24.09 -12.04 -9.00
C ALA A 261 -23.26 -10.78 -9.24
N GLU A 262 -23.13 -10.39 -10.50
CA GLU A 262 -22.52 -9.13 -10.88
C GLU A 262 -23.21 -7.94 -10.19
N ARG A 263 -22.40 -6.98 -9.71
CA ARG A 263 -22.87 -5.68 -9.21
C ARG A 263 -22.51 -4.60 -10.23
N ARG A 264 -23.44 -3.70 -10.51
CA ARG A 264 -23.20 -2.67 -11.53
C ARG A 264 -23.80 -1.32 -11.10
N LYS A 265 -23.04 -0.24 -11.35
CA LYS A 265 -23.53 1.13 -11.16
C LYS A 265 -22.91 2.06 -12.21
N THR A 266 -23.65 3.13 -12.53
CA THR A 266 -23.14 4.26 -13.31
C THR A 266 -23.33 5.53 -12.48
N ILE A 267 -22.30 6.37 -12.43
CA ILE A 267 -22.34 7.71 -11.81
C ILE A 267 -21.89 8.77 -12.80
N GLU A 268 -22.23 10.01 -12.51
CA GLU A 268 -21.74 11.19 -13.24
C GLU A 268 -20.78 11.98 -12.36
N ASP A 269 -19.69 12.47 -12.96
CA ASP A 269 -18.69 13.28 -12.31
C ASP A 269 -18.53 14.61 -13.06
N PRO A 270 -18.74 15.75 -12.39
CA PRO A 270 -18.65 17.09 -13.01
C PRO A 270 -17.22 17.47 -13.42
N PHE A 271 -16.19 16.82 -12.86
CA PHE A 271 -14.78 17.10 -13.12
C PHE A 271 -14.16 16.13 -14.11
N ALA A 272 -14.77 14.99 -14.35
CA ALA A 272 -14.27 14.00 -15.29
C ALA A 272 -14.17 14.58 -16.71
N GLN A 273 -13.07 14.24 -17.40
CA GLN A 273 -12.84 14.69 -18.78
C GLN A 273 -13.17 13.58 -19.80
N VAL A 274 -13.04 12.32 -19.41
CA VAL A 274 -13.30 11.15 -20.23
C VAL A 274 -14.09 10.12 -19.41
N PRO A 275 -14.85 9.21 -20.05
CA PRO A 275 -15.49 8.12 -19.31
C PRO A 275 -14.43 7.21 -18.66
N ARG A 276 -14.70 6.73 -17.45
CA ARG A 276 -13.89 5.76 -16.75
C ARG A 276 -14.71 4.51 -16.46
N LEU A 277 -14.10 3.35 -16.66
CA LEU A 277 -14.67 2.05 -16.32
C LEU A 277 -13.79 1.38 -15.28
N ASP A 278 -14.34 1.02 -14.14
CA ASP A 278 -13.70 0.24 -13.09
C ASP A 278 -14.38 -1.11 -12.98
N ILE A 279 -13.57 -2.17 -12.95
CA ILE A 279 -13.99 -3.56 -12.75
C ILE A 279 -13.20 -4.11 -11.58
N ALA A 280 -13.89 -4.50 -10.51
CA ALA A 280 -13.28 -5.03 -9.31
C ALA A 280 -13.79 -6.43 -9.00
N PHE A 281 -12.93 -7.27 -8.43
CA PHE A 281 -13.25 -8.61 -7.96
C PHE A 281 -12.76 -8.75 -6.51
N LYS A 282 -13.60 -9.26 -5.60
CA LYS A 282 -13.13 -9.67 -4.27
C LYS A 282 -12.22 -10.89 -4.41
N ILE A 283 -11.06 -10.82 -3.77
CA ILE A 283 -10.03 -11.86 -3.77
C ILE A 283 -9.61 -12.19 -2.31
N PRO A 284 -8.83 -13.25 -2.08
CA PRO A 284 -8.37 -13.58 -0.73
C PRO A 284 -7.59 -12.44 -0.06
N PRO A 285 -7.51 -12.49 1.28
CA PRO A 285 -6.65 -11.59 2.05
C PRO A 285 -5.19 -11.58 1.57
N GLY A 286 -4.52 -10.48 1.82
CA GLY A 286 -3.10 -10.32 1.55
C GLY A 286 -2.23 -11.41 2.21
N ASN A 287 -1.03 -11.57 1.72
CA ASN A 287 -0.06 -12.58 2.16
C ASN A 287 -0.57 -14.04 2.01
N THR A 288 -1.47 -14.32 1.07
CA THR A 288 -1.93 -15.67 0.72
C THR A 288 -1.41 -16.10 -0.65
N PRO A 289 -1.29 -17.42 -0.93
CA PRO A 289 -0.77 -17.89 -2.23
C PRO A 289 -1.58 -17.40 -3.43
N ASP A 290 -2.89 -17.30 -3.31
CA ASP A 290 -3.78 -16.90 -4.41
C ASP A 290 -3.75 -15.38 -4.61
N GLU A 291 -3.60 -14.60 -3.54
CA GLU A 291 -3.39 -13.17 -3.63
C GLU A 291 -2.08 -12.87 -4.37
N TYR A 292 -0.95 -13.50 -4.03
CA TYR A 292 0.30 -13.36 -4.76
C TYR A 292 0.19 -13.75 -6.25
N ALA A 293 -0.57 -14.79 -6.55
CA ALA A 293 -0.79 -15.19 -7.93
C ALA A 293 -1.59 -14.14 -8.73
N LEU A 294 -2.57 -13.50 -8.10
CA LEU A 294 -3.38 -12.45 -8.70
C LEU A 294 -2.61 -11.12 -8.78
N ASP A 295 -1.73 -10.82 -7.83
CA ASP A 295 -0.84 -9.66 -7.88
C ASP A 295 0.13 -9.76 -9.07
N VAL A 296 0.80 -10.91 -9.23
CA VAL A 296 1.63 -11.18 -10.43
C VAL A 296 0.82 -11.09 -11.73
N LEU A 297 -0.44 -11.53 -11.72
CA LEU A 297 -1.33 -11.41 -12.87
C LEU A 297 -1.67 -9.95 -13.16
N SER A 298 -1.97 -9.16 -12.13
CA SER A 298 -2.31 -7.74 -12.29
C SER A 298 -1.17 -6.98 -12.98
N SER A 299 0.08 -7.22 -12.57
CA SER A 299 1.27 -6.64 -13.20
C SER A 299 1.45 -7.09 -14.65
N ALA A 300 1.20 -8.37 -14.97
CA ALA A 300 1.27 -8.85 -16.35
C ALA A 300 0.20 -8.21 -17.25
N LEU A 301 -0.99 -7.96 -16.71
CA LEU A 301 -2.11 -7.38 -17.44
C LEU A 301 -2.03 -5.87 -17.60
N GLY A 302 -1.58 -5.12 -16.57
CA GLY A 302 -1.73 -3.67 -16.52
C GLY A 302 -0.45 -2.87 -16.36
N GLU A 303 0.69 -3.48 -15.98
CA GLU A 303 1.88 -2.71 -15.67
C GLU A 303 2.79 -2.47 -16.88
N GLY A 304 2.93 -1.17 -17.20
CA GLY A 304 3.75 -0.68 -18.31
C GLY A 304 3.14 -0.91 -19.69
N GLN A 305 3.78 -0.28 -20.69
CA GLN A 305 3.24 -0.27 -22.05
C GLN A 305 3.26 -1.63 -22.76
N SER A 306 4.04 -2.60 -22.28
CA SER A 306 4.09 -3.98 -22.82
C SER A 306 3.09 -4.93 -22.16
N SER A 307 2.23 -4.45 -21.26
CA SER A 307 1.19 -5.23 -20.61
C SER A 307 0.05 -5.58 -21.58
N ARG A 308 -0.64 -6.70 -21.32
CA ARG A 308 -1.67 -7.20 -22.25
C ARG A 308 -2.80 -6.20 -22.49
N LEU A 309 -3.34 -5.62 -21.43
CA LEU A 309 -4.43 -4.65 -21.52
C LEU A 309 -4.00 -3.37 -22.22
N TYR A 310 -2.79 -2.88 -21.95
CA TYR A 310 -2.28 -1.70 -22.64
C TYR A 310 -2.11 -1.95 -24.14
N GLN A 311 -1.51 -3.07 -24.54
CA GLN A 311 -1.37 -3.43 -25.94
C GLN A 311 -2.74 -3.59 -26.60
N SER A 312 -3.65 -4.36 -26.02
CA SER A 312 -4.97 -4.64 -26.59
C SER A 312 -5.86 -3.40 -26.68
N LEU A 313 -5.96 -2.61 -25.56
CA LEU A 313 -6.94 -1.52 -25.46
C LEU A 313 -6.41 -0.18 -25.98
N VAL A 314 -5.13 0.11 -25.72
CA VAL A 314 -4.55 1.42 -26.04
C VAL A 314 -3.89 1.41 -27.42
N LYS A 315 -3.12 0.34 -27.76
CA LYS A 315 -2.36 0.26 -29.00
C LYS A 315 -3.14 -0.34 -30.17
N ASP A 316 -3.70 -1.55 -29.99
CA ASP A 316 -4.28 -2.29 -31.13
C ASP A 316 -5.69 -1.83 -31.46
N LYS A 317 -6.56 -1.68 -30.44
CA LYS A 317 -7.98 -1.33 -30.64
C LYS A 317 -8.27 0.16 -30.50
N GLU A 318 -7.33 0.93 -29.94
CA GLU A 318 -7.47 2.36 -29.68
C GLU A 318 -8.77 2.75 -28.91
N LEU A 319 -9.24 1.87 -28.02
CA LEU A 319 -10.46 2.04 -27.23
C LEU A 319 -10.21 2.85 -25.95
N ALA A 320 -8.97 2.86 -25.44
CA ALA A 320 -8.62 3.50 -24.17
C ALA A 320 -7.53 4.57 -24.35
N VAL A 321 -7.57 5.56 -23.47
CA VAL A 321 -6.48 6.51 -23.26
C VAL A 321 -5.40 5.89 -22.40
N ASN A 322 -5.82 5.18 -21.36
CA ASN A 322 -4.94 4.45 -20.43
C ASN A 322 -5.69 3.31 -19.75
N VAL A 323 -4.93 2.35 -19.22
CA VAL A 323 -5.46 1.22 -18.44
C VAL A 323 -4.50 0.88 -17.31
N PHE A 324 -5.06 0.57 -16.15
CA PHE A 324 -4.35 0.12 -14.96
C PHE A 324 -4.95 -1.21 -14.51
N CYS A 325 -4.12 -2.09 -13.97
CA CYS A 325 -4.55 -3.30 -13.30
C CYS A 325 -3.68 -3.50 -12.06
N TYR A 326 -4.28 -3.69 -10.90
CA TYR A 326 -3.57 -3.78 -9.62
C TYR A 326 -4.38 -4.57 -8.59
N VAL A 327 -3.69 -5.11 -7.61
CA VAL A 327 -4.28 -5.68 -6.39
C VAL A 327 -4.24 -4.63 -5.30
N GLU A 328 -5.37 -4.40 -4.62
CA GLU A 328 -5.43 -3.63 -3.40
C GLU A 328 -5.48 -4.61 -2.23
N GLU A 329 -4.34 -4.71 -1.54
CA GLU A 329 -4.11 -5.70 -0.50
C GLU A 329 -4.64 -5.24 0.84
N HIS A 330 -5.42 -6.11 1.52
CA HIS A 330 -5.95 -5.88 2.86
C HIS A 330 -5.74 -7.11 3.74
N LYS A 331 -5.77 -6.89 5.07
CA LYS A 331 -5.82 -7.97 6.08
C LYS A 331 -7.09 -8.81 5.95
N GLY A 332 -8.19 -8.17 5.57
CA GLY A 332 -9.43 -8.79 5.14
C GLY A 332 -9.44 -9.15 3.67
N PRO A 333 -10.60 -9.38 3.06
CA PRO A 333 -10.72 -9.61 1.63
C PRO A 333 -10.15 -8.45 0.83
N SER A 334 -9.18 -8.76 -0.03
CA SER A 334 -8.52 -7.83 -0.96
C SER A 334 -9.33 -7.66 -2.25
N THR A 335 -8.90 -6.78 -3.15
CA THR A 335 -9.52 -6.61 -4.47
C THR A 335 -8.51 -6.70 -5.60
N PHE A 336 -8.96 -7.30 -6.71
CA PHE A 336 -8.28 -7.23 -8.00
C PHE A 336 -9.02 -6.24 -8.87
N ASN A 337 -8.33 -5.18 -9.32
CA ASN A 337 -8.93 -4.03 -9.96
C ASN A 337 -8.42 -3.85 -11.39
N VAL A 338 -9.32 -3.52 -12.31
CA VAL A 338 -9.01 -3.03 -13.65
C VAL A 338 -9.68 -1.69 -13.85
N THR A 339 -8.91 -0.64 -14.06
CA THR A 339 -9.39 0.72 -14.32
C THR A 339 -9.02 1.13 -15.74
N VAL A 340 -10.00 1.57 -16.53
CA VAL A 340 -9.81 2.00 -17.91
C VAL A 340 -10.32 3.43 -18.11
N LEU A 341 -9.45 4.33 -18.55
CA LEU A 341 -9.84 5.63 -19.07
C LEU A 341 -10.24 5.47 -20.54
N VAL A 342 -11.52 5.53 -20.80
CA VAL A 342 -12.11 5.21 -22.12
C VAL A 342 -11.89 6.36 -23.08
N ARG A 343 -11.48 6.07 -24.31
CA ARG A 343 -11.30 7.10 -25.34
C ARG A 343 -12.68 7.71 -25.68
N PRO A 344 -12.83 9.04 -25.64
CA PRO A 344 -14.08 9.68 -26.02
C PRO A 344 -14.48 9.35 -27.45
N GLY A 345 -15.75 9.06 -27.66
CA GLY A 345 -16.34 8.76 -28.96
C GLY A 345 -17.75 9.37 -29.11
N ALA A 346 -18.35 9.21 -30.27
CA ALA A 346 -19.69 9.72 -30.56
C ALA A 346 -20.78 9.04 -29.72
N ASP A 347 -20.55 7.78 -29.30
CA ASP A 347 -21.45 6.98 -28.46
C ASP A 347 -20.67 6.39 -27.28
N THR A 348 -20.79 7.06 -26.14
CA THR A 348 -20.13 6.65 -24.89
C THR A 348 -20.59 5.27 -24.40
N SER A 349 -21.89 4.96 -24.56
CA SER A 349 -22.43 3.67 -24.13
C SER A 349 -21.86 2.51 -24.94
N LYS A 350 -21.70 2.70 -26.24
CA LYS A 350 -21.05 1.74 -27.12
C LYS A 350 -19.57 1.58 -26.76
N ALA A 351 -18.84 2.69 -26.59
CA ALA A 351 -17.41 2.67 -26.24
C ALA A 351 -17.16 1.92 -24.93
N LEU A 352 -17.96 2.16 -23.88
CA LEU A 352 -17.88 1.45 -22.61
C LEU A 352 -18.08 -0.06 -22.79
N LYS A 353 -19.07 -0.50 -23.57
CA LYS A 353 -19.32 -1.92 -23.84
C LYS A 353 -18.16 -2.58 -24.59
N GLU A 354 -17.60 -1.89 -25.58
CA GLU A 354 -16.45 -2.41 -26.35
C GLU A 354 -15.21 -2.56 -25.48
N VAL A 355 -14.93 -1.59 -24.60
CA VAL A 355 -13.84 -1.65 -23.61
C VAL A 355 -14.06 -2.82 -22.66
N GLU A 356 -15.25 -2.92 -22.08
CA GLU A 356 -15.60 -3.97 -21.13
C GLU A 356 -15.43 -5.37 -21.74
N GLN A 357 -15.94 -5.58 -22.95
CA GLN A 357 -15.78 -6.84 -23.69
C GLN A 357 -14.30 -7.15 -23.97
N ALA A 358 -13.51 -6.13 -24.30
CA ALA A 358 -12.08 -6.31 -24.56
C ALA A 358 -11.31 -6.68 -23.29
N VAL A 359 -11.65 -6.09 -22.13
CA VAL A 359 -11.08 -6.48 -20.83
C VAL A 359 -11.42 -7.95 -20.53
N TYR A 360 -12.69 -8.33 -20.64
CA TYR A 360 -13.09 -9.72 -20.38
C TYR A 360 -12.42 -10.71 -21.32
N ALA A 361 -12.25 -10.36 -22.60
CA ALA A 361 -11.53 -11.20 -23.54
C ALA A 361 -10.07 -11.46 -23.11
N GLU A 362 -9.38 -10.47 -22.56
CA GLU A 362 -8.01 -10.66 -22.03
C GLU A 362 -8.00 -11.52 -20.75
N LEU A 363 -8.98 -11.35 -19.85
CA LEU A 363 -9.13 -12.20 -18.67
C LEU A 363 -9.43 -13.67 -19.06
N GLU A 364 -10.29 -13.89 -20.05
CA GLU A 364 -10.58 -15.26 -20.56
C GLU A 364 -9.37 -15.91 -21.22
N LYS A 365 -8.50 -15.15 -21.88
CA LYS A 365 -7.24 -15.68 -22.41
C LYS A 365 -6.34 -16.24 -21.29
N VAL A 366 -6.24 -15.55 -20.14
CA VAL A 366 -5.47 -16.05 -18.98
C VAL A 366 -6.10 -17.30 -18.40
N LYS A 367 -7.43 -17.37 -18.33
CA LYS A 367 -8.13 -18.55 -17.83
C LYS A 367 -7.99 -19.76 -18.77
N SER A 368 -7.93 -19.53 -20.09
CA SER A 368 -7.82 -20.59 -21.10
C SER A 368 -6.39 -21.07 -21.35
N ALA A 369 -5.41 -20.19 -21.26
CA ALA A 369 -4.00 -20.50 -21.48
C ALA A 369 -3.11 -19.77 -20.47
N PRO A 370 -2.02 -20.40 -19.97
CA PRO A 370 -1.10 -19.75 -19.04
C PRO A 370 -0.37 -18.57 -19.69
N LEU A 371 0.20 -17.69 -18.84
CA LEU A 371 1.08 -16.62 -19.29
C LEU A 371 2.29 -17.18 -20.09
N ALA A 372 2.77 -16.44 -21.07
CA ALA A 372 4.02 -16.77 -21.74
C ALA A 372 5.22 -16.62 -20.78
N ASP A 373 6.32 -17.33 -21.05
CA ASP A 373 7.50 -17.31 -20.19
C ASP A 373 8.07 -15.91 -20.05
N TRP A 374 8.10 -15.15 -21.12
CA TRP A 374 8.64 -13.78 -21.12
C TRP A 374 7.77 -12.80 -20.31
N GLU A 375 6.46 -12.99 -20.24
CA GLU A 375 5.55 -12.16 -19.43
C GLU A 375 5.83 -12.35 -17.94
N LEU A 376 5.89 -13.61 -17.49
CA LEU A 376 6.21 -13.93 -16.11
C LEU A 376 7.62 -13.47 -15.74
N GLN A 377 8.59 -13.65 -16.66
CA GLN A 377 9.96 -13.18 -16.46
C GLN A 377 10.02 -11.65 -16.35
N LYS A 378 9.27 -10.94 -17.18
CA LYS A 378 9.16 -9.47 -17.12
C LYS A 378 8.67 -9.03 -15.72
N VAL A 379 7.54 -9.57 -15.26
CA VAL A 379 6.97 -9.21 -13.95
C VAL A 379 7.97 -9.50 -12.83
N ARG A 380 8.61 -10.67 -12.83
CA ARG A 380 9.64 -11.02 -11.84
C ARG A 380 10.81 -10.04 -11.83
N MET A 381 11.22 -9.52 -12.99
CA MET A 381 12.30 -8.55 -13.07
C MET A 381 11.87 -7.16 -12.61
N MET A 382 10.64 -6.76 -12.89
CA MET A 382 10.06 -5.49 -12.42
C MET A 382 9.95 -5.50 -10.90
N GLU A 383 9.40 -6.55 -10.32
CA GLU A 383 9.27 -6.75 -8.87
C GLU A 383 10.64 -6.73 -8.17
N ARG A 384 11.64 -7.42 -8.75
CA ARG A 384 13.03 -7.39 -8.24
C ARG A 384 13.62 -5.98 -8.26
N HIS A 385 13.38 -5.24 -9.32
CA HIS A 385 13.89 -3.88 -9.45
C HIS A 385 13.25 -2.95 -8.40
N GLN A 386 11.93 -2.99 -8.28
CA GLN A 386 11.19 -2.19 -7.32
C GLN A 386 11.61 -2.51 -5.89
N THR A 387 11.59 -3.79 -5.49
CA THR A 387 12.04 -4.22 -4.16
C THR A 387 13.48 -3.75 -3.86
N ALA A 388 14.39 -3.87 -4.83
CA ALA A 388 15.77 -3.44 -4.63
C ALA A 388 15.90 -1.92 -4.45
N GLN A 389 15.06 -1.11 -5.10
CA GLN A 389 15.04 0.34 -4.92
C GLN A 389 14.45 0.75 -3.56
N GLU A 390 13.32 0.17 -3.18
CA GLU A 390 12.60 0.47 -1.95
C GLU A 390 13.44 0.13 -0.70
N LEU A 391 14.10 -1.02 -0.72
CA LEU A 391 14.90 -1.48 0.41
C LEU A 391 16.23 -0.72 0.60
N GLN A 392 16.57 0.23 -0.25
CA GLN A 392 17.72 1.12 -0.01
C GLN A 392 17.46 2.13 1.11
N SER A 393 16.21 2.56 1.28
CA SER A 393 15.83 3.52 2.32
C SER A 393 15.68 2.84 3.70
N THR A 394 16.44 3.32 4.69
CA THR A 394 16.27 2.89 6.10
C THR A 394 14.87 3.22 6.62
N LEU A 395 14.34 4.39 6.25
CA LEU A 395 13.01 4.82 6.63
C LEU A 395 11.92 3.90 6.04
N TYR A 396 12.03 3.58 4.75
CA TYR A 396 11.08 2.67 4.10
C TYR A 396 11.13 1.27 4.72
N ARG A 397 12.34 0.76 5.03
CA ARG A 397 12.48 -0.52 5.74
C ARG A 397 11.82 -0.49 7.11
N ALA A 398 12.01 0.59 7.89
CA ALA A 398 11.36 0.73 9.19
C ALA A 398 9.83 0.74 9.04
N TYR A 399 9.31 1.47 8.07
CA TYR A 399 7.90 1.55 7.73
C TYR A 399 7.32 0.17 7.39
N ILE A 400 7.87 -0.52 6.39
CA ILE A 400 7.30 -1.77 5.88
C ILE A 400 7.44 -2.95 6.86
N ILE A 401 8.53 -3.00 7.63
CA ILE A 401 8.70 -4.01 8.69
C ILE A 401 7.64 -3.84 9.78
N GLY A 402 7.36 -2.59 10.18
CA GLY A 402 6.32 -2.26 11.15
C GLY A 402 4.93 -2.66 10.67
N GLU A 403 4.64 -2.38 9.41
CA GLU A 403 3.38 -2.75 8.75
C GLU A 403 3.21 -4.28 8.71
N MET A 404 4.21 -5.02 8.21
CA MET A 404 4.19 -6.48 8.19
C MET A 404 4.03 -7.09 9.59
N ALA A 405 4.69 -6.51 10.60
CA ALA A 405 4.59 -6.96 11.97
C ALA A 405 3.20 -6.72 12.57
N VAL A 406 2.50 -5.63 12.20
CA VAL A 406 1.16 -5.31 12.71
C VAL A 406 0.09 -6.09 11.96
N ILE A 407 0.10 -6.06 10.63
CA ILE A 407 -0.97 -6.64 9.81
C ILE A 407 -0.91 -8.17 9.84
N TYR A 408 0.29 -8.73 9.64
CA TYR A 408 0.49 -10.18 9.50
C TYR A 408 1.14 -10.86 10.70
N GLY A 409 1.59 -10.09 11.69
CA GLY A 409 2.26 -10.62 12.88
C GLY A 409 3.72 -11.05 12.65
N ASP A 410 4.23 -10.95 11.44
CA ASP A 410 5.55 -11.44 11.03
C ASP A 410 6.41 -10.35 10.36
N PRO A 411 7.35 -9.71 11.09
CA PRO A 411 8.25 -8.72 10.50
C PRO A 411 9.24 -9.32 9.50
N ASN A 412 9.46 -10.64 9.52
CA ASN A 412 10.38 -11.31 8.59
C ASN A 412 9.80 -11.47 7.17
N LEU A 413 8.54 -11.08 6.95
CA LEU A 413 7.96 -11.03 5.60
C LEU A 413 8.79 -10.17 4.65
N ILE A 414 9.47 -9.14 5.14
CA ILE A 414 10.42 -8.33 4.34
C ILE A 414 11.49 -9.20 3.64
N ASN A 415 11.87 -10.33 4.22
CA ASN A 415 12.84 -11.29 3.68
C ASN A 415 12.21 -12.44 2.87
N THR A 416 10.92 -12.70 3.03
CA THR A 416 10.28 -13.90 2.48
C THR A 416 9.20 -13.61 1.44
N ARG A 417 8.57 -12.43 1.49
CA ARG A 417 7.52 -12.04 0.54
C ARG A 417 8.02 -12.02 -0.90
N PHE A 418 9.20 -11.45 -1.12
CA PHE A 418 9.83 -11.43 -2.43
C PHE A 418 9.99 -12.85 -3.01
N ASP A 419 10.50 -13.80 -2.21
CA ASP A 419 10.65 -15.18 -2.66
C ASP A 419 9.29 -15.84 -2.97
N LYS A 420 8.25 -15.54 -2.19
CA LYS A 420 6.88 -16.04 -2.45
C LYS A 420 6.36 -15.57 -3.80
N ILE A 421 6.50 -14.28 -4.10
CA ILE A 421 6.11 -13.68 -5.39
C ILE A 421 6.93 -14.27 -6.54
N GLN A 422 8.26 -14.39 -6.37
CA GLN A 422 9.15 -14.98 -7.40
C GLN A 422 8.85 -16.44 -7.71
N ASN A 423 8.30 -17.19 -6.75
CA ASN A 423 7.95 -18.60 -6.90
C ASN A 423 6.54 -18.87 -7.43
N VAL A 424 5.73 -17.82 -7.64
CA VAL A 424 4.41 -17.96 -8.27
C VAL A 424 4.54 -18.63 -9.64
N GLY A 425 3.86 -19.75 -9.84
CA GLY A 425 3.82 -20.50 -11.09
C GLY A 425 2.72 -20.00 -12.05
N LYS A 426 2.85 -20.33 -13.33
CA LYS A 426 1.83 -20.00 -14.34
C LYS A 426 0.50 -20.71 -14.05
N GLU A 427 0.58 -21.92 -13.54
CA GLU A 427 -0.54 -22.76 -13.15
C GLU A 427 -1.29 -22.16 -11.96
N ASP A 428 -0.58 -21.57 -11.00
CA ASP A 428 -1.18 -20.86 -9.86
C ASP A 428 -1.95 -19.65 -10.33
N ILE A 429 -1.38 -18.84 -11.23
CA ILE A 429 -2.01 -17.67 -11.84
C ILE A 429 -3.28 -18.07 -12.57
N GLN A 430 -3.20 -19.09 -13.43
CA GLN A 430 -4.36 -19.55 -14.21
C GLN A 430 -5.47 -20.11 -13.32
N ARG A 431 -5.10 -20.87 -12.27
CA ARG A 431 -6.05 -21.42 -11.29
C ARG A 431 -6.74 -20.29 -10.53
N ALA A 432 -5.98 -19.35 -9.98
CA ALA A 432 -6.54 -18.21 -9.24
C ALA A 432 -7.45 -17.35 -10.13
N ALA A 433 -7.04 -17.06 -11.36
CA ALA A 433 -7.88 -16.33 -12.31
C ALA A 433 -9.22 -17.03 -12.58
N LYS A 434 -9.23 -18.37 -12.71
CA LYS A 434 -10.47 -19.15 -12.91
C LYS A 434 -11.40 -19.08 -11.70
N ILE A 435 -10.86 -19.09 -10.50
CA ILE A 435 -11.63 -19.11 -9.25
C ILE A 435 -12.23 -17.73 -8.97
N TYR A 436 -11.43 -16.68 -9.05
CA TYR A 436 -11.80 -15.36 -8.51
C TYR A 436 -12.30 -14.37 -9.56
N LEU A 437 -11.87 -14.45 -10.81
CA LEU A 437 -12.22 -13.47 -11.84
C LEU A 437 -13.43 -13.91 -12.70
N SER A 438 -14.43 -14.52 -12.07
CA SER A 438 -15.64 -14.96 -12.75
C SER A 438 -16.70 -13.85 -12.89
N GLU A 439 -17.68 -14.05 -13.75
CA GLU A 439 -18.75 -13.09 -13.99
C GLU A 439 -19.56 -12.75 -12.73
N ASP A 440 -19.89 -13.76 -11.95
CA ASP A 440 -20.68 -13.58 -10.72
C ASP A 440 -19.94 -12.82 -9.61
N HIS A 441 -18.62 -12.78 -9.67
CA HIS A 441 -17.78 -12.13 -8.65
C HIS A 441 -17.39 -10.70 -9.01
N ARG A 442 -17.74 -10.19 -10.18
CA ARG A 442 -17.33 -8.87 -10.63
C ARG A 442 -18.25 -7.76 -10.13
N THR A 443 -17.65 -6.62 -9.85
CA THR A 443 -18.32 -5.35 -9.58
C THR A 443 -17.89 -4.35 -10.64
N VAL A 444 -18.84 -3.69 -11.30
CA VAL A 444 -18.57 -2.79 -12.43
C VAL A 444 -19.12 -1.41 -12.11
N LEU A 445 -18.25 -0.40 -12.19
CA LEU A 445 -18.61 1.00 -12.03
C LEU A 445 -18.21 1.79 -13.28
N ALA A 446 -19.17 2.48 -13.88
CA ALA A 446 -18.90 3.44 -14.94
C ALA A 446 -19.05 4.86 -14.38
N THR A 447 -17.99 5.67 -14.51
CA THR A 447 -18.02 7.11 -14.17
C THR A 447 -18.00 7.92 -15.46
N LEU A 448 -19.06 8.71 -15.67
CA LEU A 448 -19.26 9.50 -16.88
C LEU A 448 -18.98 10.97 -16.63
N PRO A 449 -18.37 11.69 -17.59
CA PRO A 449 -18.34 13.13 -17.55
C PRO A 449 -19.76 13.70 -17.50
N LYS A 450 -20.04 14.56 -16.54
CA LYS A 450 -21.30 15.27 -16.50
C LYS A 450 -21.39 16.24 -17.70
N PRO A 451 -22.48 16.23 -18.47
CA PRO A 451 -22.64 17.18 -19.56
C PRO A 451 -22.49 18.64 -19.06
N LYS A 452 -21.59 19.40 -19.69
CA LYS A 452 -21.53 20.84 -19.39
C LYS A 452 -22.85 21.47 -19.79
N PRO A 453 -23.44 22.38 -18.96
CA PRO A 453 -24.59 23.16 -19.39
C PRO A 453 -24.25 23.81 -20.72
N GLU A 454 -25.11 23.66 -21.73
CA GLU A 454 -24.98 24.45 -22.96
C GLU A 454 -24.95 25.93 -22.55
N THR A 455 -23.81 26.59 -22.72
CA THR A 455 -23.73 28.03 -22.61
C THR A 455 -24.72 28.57 -23.65
N ALA A 456 -25.80 29.16 -23.16
CA ALA A 456 -26.77 29.84 -24.02
C ALA A 456 -25.97 30.68 -25.01
N LYS A 457 -26.04 30.32 -26.31
CA LYS A 457 -25.46 31.14 -27.36
C LYS A 457 -26.03 32.57 -27.13
N ALA A 458 -25.16 33.49 -26.74
CA ALA A 458 -25.50 34.90 -26.70
C ALA A 458 -26.09 35.21 -28.07
N ALA A 459 -27.38 35.46 -28.09
CA ALA A 459 -28.06 36.02 -29.26
C ALA A 459 -27.45 37.38 -29.52
N ASN A 460 -26.63 37.48 -30.58
CA ASN A 460 -26.24 38.75 -31.17
C ASN A 460 -27.40 39.34 -31.95
#